data_b007545ac674f05457d79d6faea96923
#
_entry.id   b007545ac674f05457d79d6faea96923
#
_cell.length_a   1.000
_cell.length_b   1.000
_cell.length_c   1.000
_cell.angle_alpha   90.00
_cell.angle_beta   90.00
_cell.angle_gamma   90.00
#
_symmetry.space_group_name_H-M   'P 1'
#
loop_
_entity.id
_entity.type
_entity.pdbx_description
1 polymer ?
#
loop_
_entity_poly.entity_id
_entity_poly.type
_entity_poly.pdbx_seq_one_letter_code
_entity_poly.pdbx_strand_id
1 'polypeptide(L)'
;YNHTAEGNEFGPTLCFRGIDNAAYYRLVDDAKEHYYDTTGTGNSLLMRHPHVLQLIMDSLRYWVTEMHVDGFRFDPAAPRARPFHEVDKLSAFFDLIQQDPVISQVKLIAEPWDVGDGGYQVGNFPPLWTEWNGKYRDTVRDFWRGEPRTLGEFASRLTGSSDLYEHSGRKPIASINFVTAHDGFTLRDLVSYNDKRNEANGEDGHDGESHN
;
A
#
# COMPACT_ATOMS: atom_id res chain seq x y z
N TYR A 1 9.37 0.62 -5.25
CA TYR A 1 9.96 -0.27 -4.22
C TYR A 1 9.77 0.33 -2.85
N ASN A 2 9.27 -0.44 -1.90
CA ASN A 2 9.32 -0.11 -0.48
C ASN A 2 10.01 -1.20 0.34
N HIS A 3 10.22 -2.39 -0.24
CA HIS A 3 10.94 -3.53 0.33
C HIS A 3 11.58 -4.37 -0.77
N THR A 4 12.35 -5.38 -0.39
CA THR A 4 12.95 -6.35 -1.30
C THR A 4 12.74 -7.78 -0.83
N ALA A 5 12.97 -8.75 -1.72
CA ALA A 5 12.87 -10.18 -1.42
C ALA A 5 13.99 -10.72 -0.49
N GLU A 6 14.86 -9.86 0.03
CA GLU A 6 15.88 -10.26 1.00
C GLU A 6 15.31 -10.62 2.38
N GLY A 7 14.04 -10.27 2.64
CA GLY A 7 13.40 -10.54 3.93
C GLY A 7 14.08 -9.78 5.08
N ASN A 8 14.13 -10.38 6.25
CA ASN A 8 14.78 -9.83 7.43
C ASN A 8 16.30 -10.05 7.41
N GLU A 9 16.99 -9.77 8.52
CA GLU A 9 18.44 -9.90 8.69
C GLU A 9 18.98 -11.32 8.45
N PHE A 10 18.15 -12.35 8.58
CA PHE A 10 18.50 -13.76 8.32
C PHE A 10 18.28 -14.18 6.87
N GLY A 11 17.67 -13.33 6.07
CA GLY A 11 17.40 -13.62 4.67
C GLY A 11 18.65 -13.59 3.78
N PRO A 12 18.55 -14.09 2.54
CA PRO A 12 19.68 -14.14 1.62
C PRO A 12 20.09 -12.76 1.10
N THR A 13 21.34 -12.61 0.70
CA THR A 13 21.85 -11.40 0.03
C THR A 13 21.56 -11.50 -1.47
N LEU A 14 20.46 -10.89 -1.92
CA LEU A 14 19.97 -11.00 -3.29
C LEU A 14 19.91 -9.66 -4.03
N CYS A 15 19.63 -8.56 -3.32
CA CYS A 15 19.40 -7.23 -3.91
C CYS A 15 20.45 -6.23 -3.42
N PHE A 16 20.04 -5.27 -2.59
CA PHE A 16 20.88 -4.12 -2.23
C PHE A 16 21.75 -4.34 -0.98
N ARG A 17 21.48 -5.38 -0.19
CA ARG A 17 22.27 -5.68 1.02
C ARG A 17 23.75 -5.87 0.73
N GLY A 18 24.07 -6.55 -0.36
CA GLY A 18 25.45 -6.77 -0.78
C GLY A 18 26.12 -5.55 -1.43
N ILE A 19 25.35 -4.51 -1.75
CA ILE A 19 25.85 -3.27 -2.36
C ILE A 19 26.18 -2.25 -1.25
N ASP A 20 25.16 -1.82 -0.51
CA ASP A 20 25.28 -0.92 0.64
C ASP A 20 24.05 -1.04 1.55
N ASN A 21 24.13 -1.94 2.53
CA ASN A 21 23.01 -2.23 3.42
C ASN A 21 22.48 -0.98 4.15
N ALA A 22 23.37 -0.14 4.65
CA ALA A 22 23.00 1.02 5.46
C ALA A 22 22.42 2.18 4.63
N ALA A 23 22.76 2.26 3.35
CA ALA A 23 22.22 3.28 2.45
C ALA A 23 20.85 2.88 1.90
N TYR A 24 20.62 1.59 1.63
CA TYR A 24 19.39 1.13 0.97
C TYR A 24 18.29 0.72 1.94
N TYR A 25 18.63 0.17 3.11
CA TYR A 25 17.63 -0.33 4.06
C TYR A 25 17.50 0.55 5.28
N ARG A 26 16.28 0.59 5.81
CA ARG A 26 15.98 1.25 7.06
C ARG A 26 16.35 0.32 8.22
N LEU A 27 17.42 0.67 8.93
CA LEU A 27 17.90 -0.08 10.08
C LEU A 27 17.31 0.50 11.37
N VAL A 28 17.21 -0.34 12.41
CA VAL A 28 16.83 0.09 13.77
C VAL A 28 17.97 0.92 14.36
N ASP A 29 17.68 2.11 14.86
CA ASP A 29 18.69 3.08 15.28
C ASP A 29 19.67 2.55 16.35
N ASP A 30 19.15 1.86 17.36
CA ASP A 30 19.93 1.32 18.49
C ASP A 30 20.31 -0.16 18.31
N ALA A 31 19.95 -0.80 17.19
CA ALA A 31 20.21 -2.20 16.88
C ALA A 31 20.31 -2.39 15.37
N LYS A 32 21.36 -1.84 14.77
CA LYS A 32 21.54 -1.75 13.30
C LYS A 32 21.72 -3.10 12.60
N GLU A 33 21.83 -4.18 13.32
CA GLU A 33 21.73 -5.54 12.82
C GLU A 33 20.31 -5.94 12.42
N HIS A 34 19.29 -5.19 12.87
CA HIS A 34 17.88 -5.43 12.56
C HIS A 34 17.32 -4.40 11.59
N TYR A 35 16.38 -4.83 10.75
CA TYR A 35 15.64 -3.94 9.86
C TYR A 35 14.40 -3.36 10.54
N TYR A 36 14.15 -2.10 10.28
CA TYR A 36 12.87 -1.48 10.61
C TYR A 36 11.85 -1.87 9.52
N ASP A 37 10.92 -2.73 9.87
CA ASP A 37 9.91 -3.23 8.94
C ASP A 37 8.49 -2.72 9.28
N THR A 38 7.80 -2.21 8.26
CA THR A 38 6.39 -1.84 8.32
C THR A 38 5.60 -2.45 7.19
N THR A 39 6.27 -3.23 6.35
CA THR A 39 5.68 -3.82 5.15
C THR A 39 5.11 -5.22 5.42
N GLY A 40 5.54 -5.86 6.51
CA GLY A 40 5.24 -7.26 6.79
C GLY A 40 6.15 -8.26 6.06
N THR A 41 7.15 -7.76 5.31
CA THR A 41 8.05 -8.59 4.49
C THR A 41 9.44 -8.78 5.08
N GLY A 42 9.74 -8.12 6.20
CA GLY A 42 10.99 -8.24 6.94
C GLY A 42 11.97 -7.08 6.72
N ASN A 43 11.75 -6.19 5.76
CA ASN A 43 12.57 -5.00 5.54
C ASN A 43 11.79 -3.83 4.96
N SER A 44 12.34 -2.64 5.09
CA SER A 44 11.87 -1.44 4.40
C SER A 44 13.05 -0.69 3.81
N LEU A 45 12.87 -0.14 2.61
CA LEU A 45 13.89 0.71 1.97
C LEU A 45 13.99 2.08 2.65
N LEU A 46 15.18 2.63 2.68
CA LEU A 46 15.49 3.94 3.26
C LEU A 46 15.17 5.06 2.26
N MET A 47 13.87 5.33 2.06
CA MET A 47 13.35 6.31 1.08
C MET A 47 13.94 7.73 1.23
N ARG A 48 14.48 8.08 2.41
CA ARG A 48 15.11 9.39 2.65
C ARG A 48 16.52 9.49 2.09
N HIS A 49 17.15 8.35 1.73
CA HIS A 49 18.49 8.38 1.16
C HIS A 49 18.43 8.87 -0.29
N PRO A 50 19.21 9.89 -0.70
CA PRO A 50 19.09 10.49 -2.03
C PRO A 50 19.22 9.51 -3.19
N HIS A 51 20.14 8.55 -3.10
CA HIS A 51 20.34 7.55 -4.14
C HIS A 51 19.20 6.51 -4.20
N VAL A 52 18.58 6.16 -3.07
CA VAL A 52 17.41 5.29 -3.04
C VAL A 52 16.23 5.99 -3.70
N LEU A 53 15.99 7.26 -3.34
CA LEU A 53 14.95 8.06 -3.95
C LEU A 53 15.18 8.25 -5.45
N GLN A 54 16.41 8.52 -5.88
CA GLN A 54 16.78 8.61 -7.29
C GLN A 54 16.49 7.28 -8.02
N LEU A 55 16.92 6.15 -7.47
CA LEU A 55 16.68 4.83 -8.05
C LEU A 55 15.16 4.59 -8.27
N ILE A 56 14.34 4.95 -7.27
CA ILE A 56 12.89 4.77 -7.35
C ILE A 56 12.31 5.67 -8.45
N MET A 57 12.65 6.95 -8.47
CA MET A 57 12.13 7.89 -9.47
C MET A 57 12.56 7.52 -10.89
N ASP A 58 13.82 7.12 -11.09
CA ASP A 58 14.32 6.67 -12.38
C ASP A 58 13.66 5.38 -12.83
N SER A 59 13.42 4.44 -11.91
CA SER A 59 12.66 3.21 -12.19
C SER A 59 11.23 3.52 -12.64
N LEU A 60 10.52 4.40 -11.94
CA LEU A 60 9.16 4.78 -12.31
C LEU A 60 9.12 5.41 -13.71
N ARG A 61 10.02 6.34 -14.02
CA ARG A 61 10.12 6.95 -15.35
C ARG A 61 10.42 5.89 -16.42
N TYR A 62 11.38 5.00 -16.17
CA TYR A 62 11.73 3.92 -17.10
C TYR A 62 10.53 3.05 -17.46
N TRP A 63 9.75 2.63 -16.46
CA TRP A 63 8.57 1.81 -16.70
C TRP A 63 7.50 2.54 -17.52
N VAL A 64 7.36 3.85 -17.38
CA VAL A 64 6.43 4.64 -18.21
C VAL A 64 6.99 4.86 -19.61
N THR A 65 8.24 5.32 -19.74
CA THR A 65 8.79 5.77 -21.03
C THR A 65 9.24 4.62 -21.93
N GLU A 66 9.83 3.57 -21.35
CA GLU A 66 10.41 2.46 -22.11
C GLU A 66 9.47 1.24 -22.15
N MET A 67 8.80 0.97 -21.03
CA MET A 67 7.94 -0.21 -20.90
C MET A 67 6.46 0.11 -21.14
N HIS A 68 6.11 1.39 -21.28
CA HIS A 68 4.78 1.89 -21.63
C HIS A 68 3.66 1.46 -20.67
N VAL A 69 3.93 1.40 -19.35
CA VAL A 69 2.89 1.14 -18.36
C VAL A 69 2.01 2.36 -18.17
N ASP A 70 0.71 2.15 -17.90
CA ASP A 70 -0.29 3.21 -17.73
C ASP A 70 -0.43 3.71 -16.28
N GLY A 71 0.33 3.15 -15.36
CA GLY A 71 0.30 3.56 -13.95
C GLY A 71 0.92 2.54 -13.01
N PHE A 72 0.83 2.85 -11.72
CA PHE A 72 1.44 2.06 -10.64
C PHE A 72 0.48 1.89 -9.47
N ARG A 73 0.50 0.72 -8.87
CA ARG A 73 0.01 0.49 -7.51
C ARG A 73 1.22 0.48 -6.57
N PHE A 74 1.19 1.31 -5.55
CA PHE A 74 2.24 1.43 -4.54
C PHE A 74 1.87 0.60 -3.31
N ASP A 75 2.78 -0.27 -2.91
CA ASP A 75 2.65 -1.29 -1.89
C ASP A 75 3.57 -1.04 -0.69
N PRO A 76 3.12 -1.10 0.56
CA PRO A 76 2.03 -0.27 1.03
C PRO A 76 2.43 1.21 0.94
N ALA A 77 1.49 2.05 0.58
CA ALA A 77 1.75 3.48 0.41
C ALA A 77 1.42 4.31 1.66
N ALA A 78 1.06 3.65 2.77
CA ALA A 78 0.61 4.35 3.97
C ALA A 78 1.71 5.21 4.61
N PRO A 79 1.48 6.53 4.75
CA PRO A 79 2.36 7.38 5.52
C PRO A 79 2.16 7.09 7.00
N ARG A 80 3.17 6.55 7.67
CA ARG A 80 3.12 6.38 9.12
C ARG A 80 3.06 7.72 9.83
N ALA A 81 2.03 7.92 10.61
CA ALA A 81 1.93 9.01 11.58
C ALA A 81 2.83 8.72 12.80
N ARG A 82 4.17 8.89 12.68
CA ARG A 82 5.11 9.04 13.81
C ARG A 82 6.46 9.55 13.35
N PRO A 83 7.14 10.38 14.17
CA PRO A 83 6.79 11.70 14.65
C PRO A 83 6.97 12.76 13.55
N PHE A 84 6.69 14.02 13.78
CA PHE A 84 6.63 15.18 12.86
C PHE A 84 7.67 15.21 11.72
N HIS A 85 8.84 14.59 11.89
CA HIS A 85 9.89 14.52 10.87
C HIS A 85 9.71 13.44 9.79
N GLU A 86 8.85 12.44 9.97
CA GLU A 86 8.61 11.42 8.96
C GLU A 86 7.43 11.76 8.03
N VAL A 87 6.45 12.48 8.53
CA VAL A 87 5.36 13.01 7.73
C VAL A 87 5.89 13.99 6.68
N ASP A 88 6.84 14.85 7.05
CA ASP A 88 7.48 15.79 6.11
C ASP A 88 8.24 15.09 4.98
N LYS A 89 8.80 13.92 5.22
CA LYS A 89 9.61 13.19 4.22
C LYS A 89 8.78 12.39 3.24
N LEU A 90 7.63 11.88 3.68
CA LEU A 90 6.68 11.26 2.77
C LEU A 90 5.98 12.33 1.92
N SER A 91 5.71 13.50 2.49
CA SER A 91 5.27 14.69 1.76
C SER A 91 6.22 14.97 0.59
N ALA A 92 7.53 14.98 0.84
CA ALA A 92 8.52 15.18 -0.22
C ALA A 92 8.46 14.13 -1.35
N PHE A 93 8.22 12.86 -1.04
CA PHE A 93 8.03 11.84 -2.07
C PHE A 93 6.78 12.07 -2.91
N PHE A 94 5.66 12.39 -2.27
CA PHE A 94 4.44 12.73 -2.99
C PHE A 94 4.59 13.99 -3.83
N ASP A 95 5.27 15.01 -3.32
CA ASP A 95 5.57 16.23 -4.06
C ASP A 95 6.45 15.96 -5.28
N LEU A 96 7.47 15.12 -5.15
CA LEU A 96 8.32 14.70 -6.26
C LEU A 96 7.51 13.96 -7.34
N ILE A 97 6.62 13.05 -6.96
CA ILE A 97 5.74 12.35 -7.91
C ILE A 97 4.77 13.33 -8.58
N GLN A 98 4.15 14.22 -7.82
CA GLN A 98 3.16 15.16 -8.34
C GLN A 98 3.76 16.20 -9.32
N GLN A 99 4.99 16.62 -9.08
CA GLN A 99 5.68 17.57 -9.96
C GLN A 99 6.42 16.93 -11.15
N ASP A 100 6.61 15.60 -11.12
CA ASP A 100 7.31 14.91 -12.20
C ASP A 100 6.49 14.93 -13.49
N PRO A 101 7.04 15.42 -14.61
CA PRO A 101 6.27 15.61 -15.84
C PRO A 101 5.85 14.30 -16.51
N VAL A 102 6.45 13.17 -16.15
CA VAL A 102 6.13 11.85 -16.68
C VAL A 102 5.20 11.12 -15.73
N ILE A 103 5.61 10.96 -14.47
CA ILE A 103 4.89 10.13 -13.49
C ILE A 103 3.54 10.74 -13.10
N SER A 104 3.42 12.06 -13.05
CA SER A 104 2.15 12.73 -12.74
C SER A 104 1.04 12.52 -13.78
N GLN A 105 1.39 12.02 -14.97
CA GLN A 105 0.44 11.82 -16.08
C GLN A 105 -0.15 10.41 -16.10
N VAL A 106 0.36 9.48 -15.30
CA VAL A 106 -0.13 8.11 -15.24
C VAL A 106 -0.97 7.86 -13.99
N LYS A 107 -1.64 6.72 -13.93
CA LYS A 107 -2.48 6.34 -12.78
C LYS A 107 -1.60 6.08 -11.55
N LEU A 108 -1.92 6.75 -10.46
CA LEU A 108 -1.27 6.59 -9.17
C LEU A 108 -2.28 5.95 -8.21
N ILE A 109 -2.02 4.73 -7.81
CA ILE A 109 -2.90 3.94 -6.96
C ILE A 109 -2.16 3.62 -5.67
N ALA A 110 -2.72 3.99 -4.53
CA ALA A 110 -2.18 3.65 -3.24
C ALA A 110 -2.85 2.39 -2.67
N GLU A 111 -2.07 1.52 -2.06
CA GLU A 111 -2.54 0.64 -1.00
C GLU A 111 -2.43 1.43 0.31
N PRO A 112 -3.57 1.88 0.87
CA PRO A 112 -3.55 2.88 1.93
C PRO A 112 -3.50 2.29 3.34
N TRP A 113 -2.81 1.18 3.53
CA TRP A 113 -2.59 0.56 4.85
C TRP A 113 -1.21 -0.08 4.97
N ASP A 114 -0.74 -0.23 6.20
CA ASP A 114 0.41 -1.03 6.59
C ASP A 114 0.12 -1.77 7.92
N VAL A 115 1.03 -2.63 8.36
CA VAL A 115 0.87 -3.43 9.58
C VAL A 115 1.15 -2.66 10.87
N GLY A 116 1.46 -1.39 10.79
CA GLY A 116 1.80 -0.56 11.95
C GLY A 116 0.61 0.16 12.58
N ASP A 117 0.81 0.65 13.81
CA ASP A 117 -0.18 1.48 14.50
C ASP A 117 -0.54 2.72 13.69
N GLY A 118 -1.84 2.96 13.45
CA GLY A 118 -2.32 4.05 12.59
C GLY A 118 -2.01 3.85 11.12
N GLY A 119 -1.68 2.62 10.69
CA GLY A 119 -1.35 2.30 9.31
C GLY A 119 -2.51 2.40 8.32
N TYR A 120 -3.77 2.40 8.78
CA TYR A 120 -4.94 2.51 7.90
C TYR A 120 -5.22 3.97 7.53
N GLN A 121 -4.93 4.36 6.29
CA GLN A 121 -4.91 5.75 5.80
C GLN A 121 -5.86 6.01 4.63
N VAL A 122 -6.91 5.20 4.47
CA VAL A 122 -7.91 5.39 3.41
C VAL A 122 -8.56 6.78 3.55
N GLY A 123 -8.51 7.57 2.48
CA GLY A 123 -9.01 8.94 2.43
C GLY A 123 -7.93 10.02 2.60
N ASN A 124 -6.70 9.69 2.96
CA ASN A 124 -5.66 10.66 3.34
C ASN A 124 -4.60 10.95 2.28
N PHE A 125 -4.71 10.39 1.09
CA PHE A 125 -3.74 10.62 0.02
C PHE A 125 -3.98 11.93 -0.76
N PRO A 126 -2.94 12.46 -1.45
CA PRO A 126 -3.05 13.69 -2.22
C PRO A 126 -4.02 13.60 -3.42
N PRO A 127 -4.47 14.73 -4.00
CA PRO A 127 -5.54 14.75 -5.00
C PRO A 127 -5.31 13.93 -6.28
N LEU A 128 -4.07 13.72 -6.72
CA LEU A 128 -3.77 12.91 -7.92
C LEU A 128 -3.87 11.40 -7.69
N TRP A 129 -3.94 10.97 -6.41
CA TRP A 129 -3.93 9.57 -6.06
C TRP A 129 -5.34 8.99 -6.01
N THR A 130 -5.46 7.77 -6.48
CA THR A 130 -6.57 6.87 -6.19
C THR A 130 -6.14 5.87 -5.12
N GLU A 131 -7.09 5.30 -4.41
CA GLU A 131 -6.81 4.42 -3.28
C GLU A 131 -7.61 3.13 -3.38
N TRP A 132 -7.01 2.01 -3.03
CA TRP A 132 -7.78 0.82 -2.74
C TRP A 132 -8.69 1.07 -1.54
N ASN A 133 -9.99 0.92 -1.74
CA ASN A 133 -10.97 1.23 -0.70
C ASN A 133 -11.34 -0.02 0.10
N GLY A 134 -10.60 -0.28 1.20
CA GLY A 134 -10.88 -1.37 2.11
C GLY A 134 -12.26 -1.28 2.76
N LYS A 135 -12.76 -0.06 3.05
CA LYS A 135 -14.13 0.12 3.57
C LYS A 135 -15.20 -0.31 2.57
N TYR A 136 -14.96 -0.08 1.26
CA TYR A 136 -15.85 -0.62 0.24
C TYR A 136 -15.87 -2.14 0.28
N ARG A 137 -14.70 -2.77 0.29
CA ARG A 137 -14.55 -4.23 0.37
C ARG A 137 -15.35 -4.80 1.54
N ASP A 138 -15.09 -4.30 2.73
CA ASP A 138 -15.68 -4.83 3.97
C ASP A 138 -17.20 -4.59 4.00
N THR A 139 -17.65 -3.40 3.66
CA THR A 139 -19.09 -3.07 3.62
C THR A 139 -19.85 -3.92 2.60
N VAL A 140 -19.28 -4.17 1.42
CA VAL A 140 -19.91 -5.04 0.41
C VAL A 140 -20.02 -6.48 0.90
N ARG A 141 -18.95 -7.00 1.51
CA ARG A 141 -18.97 -8.35 2.10
C ARG A 141 -20.04 -8.46 3.20
N ASP A 142 -20.05 -7.52 4.15
CA ASP A 142 -21.05 -7.47 5.22
C ASP A 142 -22.48 -7.39 4.70
N PHE A 143 -22.74 -6.56 3.70
CA PHE A 143 -24.08 -6.43 3.11
C PHE A 143 -24.56 -7.74 2.49
N TRP A 144 -23.74 -8.40 1.69
CA TRP A 144 -24.10 -9.65 1.04
C TRP A 144 -24.17 -10.84 1.99
N ARG A 145 -23.43 -10.79 3.10
CA ARG A 145 -23.51 -11.76 4.18
C ARG A 145 -24.78 -11.58 5.03
N GLY A 146 -25.47 -10.45 4.92
CA GLY A 146 -26.69 -10.15 5.65
C GLY A 146 -26.48 -9.53 7.03
N GLU A 147 -25.33 -8.90 7.25
CA GLU A 147 -25.05 -8.19 8.50
C GLU A 147 -26.08 -7.04 8.71
N PRO A 148 -26.56 -6.86 9.94
CA PRO A 148 -27.58 -5.84 10.22
C PRO A 148 -27.01 -4.43 10.09
N ARG A 149 -27.87 -3.49 9.67
CA ARG A 149 -27.59 -2.04 9.58
C ARG A 149 -26.53 -1.62 8.55
N THR A 150 -26.23 -2.44 7.57
CA THR A 150 -25.21 -2.16 6.53
C THR A 150 -25.74 -1.32 5.37
N LEU A 151 -27.05 -1.22 5.15
CA LEU A 151 -27.65 -0.60 3.96
C LEU A 151 -27.20 0.86 3.75
N GLY A 152 -27.15 1.68 4.80
CA GLY A 152 -26.76 3.09 4.69
C GLY A 152 -25.31 3.26 4.27
N GLU A 153 -24.42 2.47 4.87
CA GLU A 153 -23.00 2.49 4.50
C GLU A 153 -22.78 1.91 3.11
N PHE A 154 -23.45 0.82 2.75
CA PHE A 154 -23.40 0.25 1.41
C PHE A 154 -23.79 1.27 0.33
N ALA A 155 -24.86 2.04 0.56
CA ALA A 155 -25.25 3.11 -0.36
C ALA A 155 -24.16 4.19 -0.50
N SER A 156 -23.52 4.61 0.61
CA SER A 156 -22.41 5.55 0.59
C SER A 156 -21.20 5.01 -0.16
N ARG A 157 -20.87 3.73 0.01
CA ARG A 157 -19.77 3.08 -0.72
C ARG A 157 -20.04 3.05 -2.22
N LEU A 158 -21.25 2.67 -2.63
CA LEU A 158 -21.65 2.61 -4.05
C LEU A 158 -21.66 3.99 -4.74
N THR A 159 -21.93 5.05 -3.99
CA THR A 159 -21.98 6.41 -4.53
C THR A 159 -20.63 7.14 -4.48
N GLY A 160 -19.54 6.44 -4.15
CA GLY A 160 -18.19 6.97 -4.26
C GLY A 160 -17.54 7.40 -2.94
N SER A 161 -18.09 6.98 -1.79
CA SER A 161 -17.47 7.19 -0.48
C SER A 161 -17.11 8.66 -0.20
N SER A 162 -18.08 9.57 -0.30
CA SER A 162 -17.86 11.01 -0.11
C SER A 162 -17.28 11.36 1.27
N ASP A 163 -17.64 10.60 2.30
CA ASP A 163 -17.08 10.69 3.64
C ASP A 163 -15.55 10.54 3.71
N LEU A 164 -14.96 9.83 2.73
CA LEU A 164 -13.53 9.59 2.62
C LEU A 164 -12.80 10.60 1.75
N TYR A 165 -13.43 11.11 0.70
CA TYR A 165 -12.74 11.82 -0.37
C TYR A 165 -13.16 13.28 -0.58
N GLU A 166 -14.40 13.65 -0.21
CA GLU A 166 -14.93 14.97 -0.48
C GLU A 166 -14.18 16.09 0.28
N HIS A 167 -13.78 15.82 1.50
CA HIS A 167 -13.06 16.79 2.34
C HIS A 167 -11.72 17.25 1.75
N SER A 168 -11.08 16.41 0.94
CA SER A 168 -9.84 16.71 0.21
C SER A 168 -10.09 17.21 -1.23
N GLY A 169 -11.35 17.44 -1.61
CA GLY A 169 -11.74 17.86 -2.96
C GLY A 169 -11.64 16.75 -4.02
N ARG A 170 -11.39 15.51 -3.61
CA ARG A 170 -11.32 14.36 -4.52
C ARG A 170 -12.72 13.90 -4.92
N LYS A 171 -12.83 13.34 -6.10
CA LYS A 171 -14.07 12.85 -6.69
C LYS A 171 -14.26 11.36 -6.43
N PRO A 172 -15.45 10.77 -6.70
CA PRO A 172 -15.69 9.34 -6.55
C PRO A 172 -14.67 8.41 -7.23
N ILE A 173 -14.03 8.86 -8.31
CA ILE A 173 -12.98 8.13 -9.01
C ILE A 173 -11.73 7.88 -8.15
N ALA A 174 -11.56 8.58 -7.04
CA ALA A 174 -10.47 8.32 -6.09
C ALA A 174 -10.60 6.95 -5.41
N SER A 175 -11.80 6.40 -5.36
CA SER A 175 -12.08 5.08 -4.81
C SER A 175 -11.85 3.97 -5.83
N ILE A 176 -10.85 3.12 -5.62
CA ILE A 176 -10.73 1.85 -6.32
C ILE A 176 -11.55 0.82 -5.54
N ASN A 177 -12.71 0.48 -6.09
CA ASN A 177 -13.65 -0.45 -5.50
C ASN A 177 -13.24 -1.89 -5.83
N PHE A 178 -13.16 -2.74 -4.83
CA PHE A 178 -12.84 -4.16 -4.99
C PHE A 178 -13.54 -4.99 -3.92
N VAL A 179 -13.65 -6.30 -4.15
CA VAL A 179 -14.23 -7.27 -3.22
C VAL A 179 -13.17 -8.26 -2.76
N THR A 180 -12.25 -8.64 -3.66
CA THR A 180 -11.08 -9.48 -3.40
C THR A 180 -9.85 -8.86 -4.04
N ALA A 181 -8.65 -9.21 -3.54
CA ALA A 181 -7.38 -8.76 -4.07
C ALA A 181 -6.45 -9.97 -4.33
N HIS A 182 -5.13 -9.75 -4.40
CA HIS A 182 -4.12 -10.78 -4.61
C HIS A 182 -3.88 -11.65 -3.38
N ASP A 183 -4.27 -11.18 -2.22
CA ASP A 183 -4.15 -11.82 -0.91
C ASP A 183 -5.53 -12.07 -0.29
N GLY A 184 -5.57 -12.78 0.84
CA GLY A 184 -6.81 -13.11 1.52
C GLY A 184 -7.64 -14.15 0.76
N PHE A 185 -8.95 -13.95 0.69
CA PHE A 185 -9.86 -14.85 0.02
C PHE A 185 -9.82 -14.74 -1.50
N THR A 186 -9.85 -15.88 -2.22
CA THR A 186 -10.32 -15.90 -3.60
C THR A 186 -11.82 -15.56 -3.65
N LEU A 187 -12.33 -15.08 -4.77
CA LEU A 187 -13.78 -14.78 -4.90
C LEU A 187 -14.65 -16.02 -4.64
N ARG A 188 -14.19 -17.20 -5.05
CA ARG A 188 -14.89 -18.46 -4.79
C ARG A 188 -14.93 -18.79 -3.31
N ASP A 189 -13.77 -18.67 -2.65
CA ASP A 189 -13.66 -19.08 -1.24
C ASP A 189 -14.43 -18.11 -0.33
N LEU A 190 -14.44 -16.82 -0.68
CA LEU A 190 -15.22 -15.79 0.01
C LEU A 190 -16.71 -16.13 0.11
N VAL A 191 -17.29 -16.75 -0.91
CA VAL A 191 -18.71 -17.12 -0.95
C VAL A 191 -18.96 -18.59 -0.58
N SER A 192 -17.93 -19.35 -0.23
CA SER A 192 -18.04 -20.79 0.03
C SER A 192 -17.61 -21.21 1.43
N TYR A 193 -16.73 -20.43 2.07
CA TYR A 193 -16.12 -20.79 3.36
C TYR A 193 -16.11 -19.61 4.33
N ASN A 194 -16.15 -19.91 5.63
CA ASN A 194 -16.00 -18.89 6.67
C ASN A 194 -14.53 -18.50 6.90
N ASP A 195 -13.61 -19.42 6.64
CA ASP A 195 -12.17 -19.22 6.83
C ASP A 195 -11.43 -19.32 5.51
N LYS A 196 -10.30 -18.62 5.40
CA LYS A 196 -9.41 -18.72 4.23
C LYS A 196 -8.89 -20.14 4.05
N ARG A 197 -8.68 -20.52 2.78
CA ARG A 197 -8.12 -21.81 2.37
C ARG A 197 -7.01 -21.62 1.34
N ASN A 198 -5.98 -20.90 1.74
CA ASN A 198 -4.87 -20.51 0.91
C ASN A 198 -3.51 -20.96 1.47
N GLU A 199 -3.49 -22.05 2.24
CA GLU A 199 -2.27 -22.61 2.83
C GLU A 199 -1.21 -22.95 1.78
N ALA A 200 -1.64 -23.25 0.56
CA ALA A 200 -0.74 -23.56 -0.56
C ALA A 200 0.12 -22.36 -1.02
N ASN A 201 -0.20 -21.13 -0.63
CA ASN A 201 0.65 -19.97 -0.92
C ASN A 201 1.88 -19.86 -0.03
N GLY A 202 1.95 -20.65 1.06
CA GLY A 202 3.10 -20.67 1.98
C GLY A 202 3.13 -19.55 3.02
N GLU A 203 2.05 -18.76 3.18
CA GLU A 203 1.95 -17.64 4.11
C GLU A 203 1.28 -18.01 5.45
N ASP A 204 1.03 -19.31 5.69
CA ASP A 204 0.41 -19.85 6.90
C ASP A 204 -0.90 -19.13 7.32
N GLY A 205 -1.64 -18.59 6.36
CA GLY A 205 -2.88 -17.84 6.58
C GLY A 205 -2.69 -16.41 7.09
N HIS A 206 -1.46 -15.90 7.13
CA HIS A 206 -1.16 -14.53 7.58
C HIS A 206 -1.35 -13.48 6.46
N ASP A 207 -1.55 -13.90 5.21
CA ASP A 207 -1.75 -13.01 4.07
C ASP A 207 -3.15 -12.41 4.05
N GLY A 208 -3.23 -11.10 3.87
CA GLY A 208 -4.46 -10.36 3.62
C GLY A 208 -5.55 -10.48 4.68
N GLU A 209 -6.74 -10.00 4.33
CA GLU A 209 -7.90 -9.95 5.23
C GLU A 209 -8.50 -11.34 5.47
N SER A 210 -8.83 -11.64 6.72
CA SER A 210 -9.48 -12.89 7.12
C SER A 210 -11.00 -12.77 7.30
N HIS A 211 -11.54 -11.58 7.13
CA HIS A 211 -12.98 -11.32 7.20
C HIS A 211 -13.63 -11.61 5.84
N ASN A 212 -14.61 -12.53 5.83
CA ASN A 212 -15.33 -12.94 4.62
C ASN A 212 -16.60 -12.11 4.38
#